data_953421ae6413d467a0adff267c30852a
#
_entry.id   953421ae6413d467a0adff267c30852a
#
_cell.length_a   1.000
_cell.length_b   1.000
_cell.length_c   1.000
_cell.angle_alpha   90.00
_cell.angle_beta   90.00
_cell.angle_gamma   90.00
#
_symmetry.space_group_name_H-M   'P 1'
#
loop_
_entity.id
_entity.type
_entity.pdbx_description
1 polymer ?
#
loop_
_entity_poly.entity_id
_entity_poly.type
_entity_poly.pdbx_seq_one_letter_code
_entity_poly.pdbx_strand_id
1 'polypeptide(L)'
;MLILLARLIVGFSAGDIAVCRTVASQSTAKDEKNNALTVLVVLEEFGSTLGPALQAVAVPLLGKGLHYSFVNIDIFNIAGWIGLVTTVFRIFITLIWFKEHNIDVKDSTGDLPKPNLRAAFVTIFAFFVLCCDVAIIETMTSPLLAEEFALRKDEAVLYAGITLSSLSVINLAAYIIIRRTQNRFRERSILFVGFVVLLLAFVIFLPWGSEHHKLQTKEVVIVGNVSKVVLSPGCPIKYNWCKTTPKIRPIQFAIGIFFAFVGFVMPQFIINLLYSKVIGPRKQGLYMASFSCAGSFGDLVGPLVMTSLYAHFGPRGLFLCAAIVNLITATMIAGFQTILVPFEEYIKVPGANK
;
A
#
# COMPACT_ATOMS: atom_id res chain seq x y z
N MET A 1 -0.92 -0.23 -25.91
CA MET A 1 -1.43 1.13 -25.92
C MET A 1 -2.77 1.27 -25.15
N LEU A 2 -3.78 0.45 -25.40
CA LEU A 2 -5.07 0.50 -24.67
C LEU A 2 -4.92 0.33 -23.14
N ILE A 3 -4.05 -0.56 -22.67
CA ILE A 3 -3.83 -0.77 -21.22
C ILE A 3 -3.24 0.48 -20.55
N LEU A 4 -2.31 1.17 -21.22
CA LEU A 4 -1.74 2.43 -20.71
C LEU A 4 -2.78 3.54 -20.63
N LEU A 5 -3.62 3.65 -21.66
CA LEU A 5 -4.73 4.62 -21.68
C LEU A 5 -5.74 4.32 -20.56
N ALA A 6 -6.11 3.05 -20.40
CA ALA A 6 -7.00 2.63 -19.31
C ALA A 6 -6.41 2.97 -17.93
N ARG A 7 -5.11 2.71 -17.71
CA ARG A 7 -4.43 3.07 -16.46
C ARG A 7 -4.39 4.56 -16.20
N LEU A 8 -4.21 5.37 -17.26
CA LEU A 8 -4.23 6.83 -17.16
C LEU A 8 -5.62 7.33 -16.74
N ILE A 9 -6.70 6.80 -17.34
CA ILE A 9 -8.08 7.16 -16.99
C ILE A 9 -8.38 6.75 -15.54
N VAL A 10 -8.00 5.54 -15.11
CA VAL A 10 -8.18 5.07 -13.74
C VAL A 10 -7.39 5.95 -12.76
N GLY A 11 -6.14 6.31 -13.09
CA GLY A 11 -5.34 7.21 -12.26
C GLY A 11 -5.95 8.60 -12.12
N PHE A 12 -6.52 9.14 -13.19
CA PHE A 12 -7.23 10.42 -13.12
C PHE A 12 -8.48 10.34 -12.22
N SER A 13 -9.20 9.22 -12.24
CA SER A 13 -10.39 9.03 -11.39
C SER A 13 -10.05 8.78 -9.91
N ALA A 14 -8.83 8.38 -9.56
CA ALA A 14 -8.41 8.11 -8.18
C ALA A 14 -8.40 9.37 -7.28
N GLY A 15 -8.55 10.56 -7.84
CA GLY A 15 -8.77 11.80 -7.09
C GLY A 15 -10.04 11.81 -6.23
N ASP A 16 -10.96 10.87 -6.42
CA ASP A 16 -12.18 10.72 -5.63
C ASP A 16 -11.91 10.45 -4.12
N ILE A 17 -10.82 9.78 -3.79
CA ILE A 17 -10.41 9.52 -2.39
C ILE A 17 -10.20 10.83 -1.63
N ALA A 18 -9.49 11.79 -2.25
CA ALA A 18 -9.26 13.10 -1.64
C ALA A 18 -10.56 13.87 -1.45
N VAL A 19 -11.48 13.78 -2.41
CA VAL A 19 -12.81 14.39 -2.33
C VAL A 19 -13.62 13.76 -1.21
N CYS A 20 -13.68 12.43 -1.11
CA CYS A 20 -14.39 11.71 -0.04
C CYS A 20 -13.88 12.11 1.35
N ARG A 21 -12.56 12.16 1.53
CA ARG A 21 -11.93 12.59 2.80
C ARG A 21 -12.26 14.05 3.14
N THR A 22 -12.27 14.93 2.13
CA THR A 22 -12.62 16.35 2.30
C THR A 22 -14.08 16.50 2.70
N VAL A 23 -15.00 15.87 1.98
CA VAL A 23 -16.44 15.88 2.27
C VAL A 23 -16.70 15.35 3.67
N ALA A 24 -16.16 14.19 4.03
CA ALA A 24 -16.30 13.64 5.38
C ALA A 24 -15.76 14.59 6.45
N SER A 25 -14.63 15.24 6.20
CA SER A 25 -14.04 16.17 7.16
C SER A 25 -14.82 17.48 7.33
N GLN A 26 -15.58 17.87 6.32
CA GLN A 26 -16.40 19.11 6.32
C GLN A 26 -17.82 18.88 6.81
N SER A 27 -18.41 17.70 6.48
CA SER A 27 -19.80 17.35 6.84
C SER A 27 -19.96 16.82 8.27
N THR A 28 -18.87 16.60 9.00
CA THR A 28 -18.91 15.98 10.32
C THR A 28 -18.57 17.00 11.42
N ALA A 29 -19.27 16.93 12.56
CA ALA A 29 -18.98 17.75 13.74
C ALA A 29 -17.56 17.51 14.26
N LYS A 30 -16.95 18.51 14.94
CA LYS A 30 -15.55 18.44 15.39
C LYS A 30 -15.25 17.20 16.21
N ASP A 31 -16.17 16.79 17.07
CA ASP A 31 -16.00 15.64 17.97
C ASP A 31 -16.11 14.29 17.25
N GLU A 32 -16.84 14.24 16.13
CA GLU A 32 -17.07 13.02 15.34
C GLU A 32 -16.14 12.91 14.13
N LYS A 33 -15.45 13.98 13.76
CA LYS A 33 -14.57 14.05 12.59
C LYS A 33 -13.53 12.94 12.58
N ASN A 34 -12.90 12.66 13.72
CA ASN A 34 -11.90 11.62 13.84
C ASN A 34 -12.52 10.22 13.59
N ASN A 35 -13.75 10.00 14.05
CA ASN A 35 -14.47 8.75 13.80
C ASN A 35 -14.83 8.60 12.32
N ALA A 36 -15.31 9.65 11.68
CA ALA A 36 -15.66 9.62 10.25
C ALA A 36 -14.44 9.32 9.38
N LEU A 37 -13.32 10.01 9.59
CA LEU A 37 -12.07 9.74 8.88
C LEU A 37 -11.54 8.33 9.14
N THR A 38 -11.65 7.83 10.38
CA THR A 38 -11.26 6.46 10.72
C THR A 38 -12.11 5.43 9.98
N VAL A 39 -13.44 5.64 9.91
CA VAL A 39 -14.35 4.74 9.18
C VAL A 39 -13.99 4.71 7.70
N LEU A 40 -13.66 5.84 7.09
CA LEU A 40 -13.22 5.88 5.69
C LEU A 40 -11.96 5.06 5.46
N VAL A 41 -10.94 5.21 6.31
CA VAL A 41 -9.71 4.41 6.20
C VAL A 41 -9.99 2.91 6.36
N VAL A 42 -10.84 2.52 7.31
CA VAL A 42 -11.23 1.10 7.50
C VAL A 42 -11.95 0.56 6.27
N LEU A 43 -12.84 1.34 5.66
CA LEU A 43 -13.56 0.92 4.44
C LEU A 43 -12.62 0.83 3.23
N GLU A 44 -11.64 1.73 3.12
CA GLU A 44 -10.59 1.69 2.10
C GLU A 44 -9.75 0.41 2.22
N GLU A 45 -9.29 0.07 3.43
CA GLU A 45 -8.57 -1.16 3.72
C GLU A 45 -9.40 -2.42 3.49
N PHE A 46 -10.68 -2.39 3.83
CA PHE A 46 -11.60 -3.49 3.53
C PHE A 46 -11.73 -3.73 2.01
N GLY A 47 -11.82 -2.65 1.23
CA GLY A 47 -11.85 -2.72 -0.23
C GLY A 47 -10.55 -3.29 -0.81
N SER A 48 -9.40 -2.87 -0.30
CA SER A 48 -8.08 -3.38 -0.72
C SER A 48 -7.90 -4.87 -0.39
N THR A 49 -8.52 -5.33 0.70
CA THR A 49 -8.55 -6.74 1.10
C THR A 49 -9.38 -7.60 0.14
N LEU A 50 -10.52 -7.08 -0.30
CA LEU A 50 -11.43 -7.81 -1.18
C LEU A 50 -10.85 -8.07 -2.56
N GLY A 51 -10.00 -7.17 -3.08
CA GLY A 51 -9.39 -7.31 -4.40
C GLY A 51 -8.61 -8.64 -4.58
N PRO A 52 -7.54 -8.85 -3.82
CA PRO A 52 -6.77 -10.10 -3.88
C PRO A 52 -7.59 -11.34 -3.49
N ALA A 53 -8.55 -11.22 -2.55
CA ALA A 53 -9.43 -12.32 -2.17
C ALA A 53 -10.31 -12.77 -3.33
N LEU A 54 -10.93 -11.82 -4.05
CA LEU A 54 -11.72 -12.12 -5.23
C LEU A 54 -10.89 -12.77 -6.33
N GLN A 55 -9.65 -12.31 -6.53
CA GLN A 55 -8.73 -12.92 -7.48
C GLN A 55 -8.36 -14.35 -7.08
N ALA A 56 -8.05 -14.59 -5.80
CA ALA A 56 -7.74 -15.93 -5.30
C ALA A 56 -8.91 -16.91 -5.47
N VAL A 57 -10.15 -16.46 -5.28
CA VAL A 57 -11.36 -17.26 -5.50
C VAL A 57 -11.63 -17.47 -7.00
N ALA A 58 -11.37 -16.48 -7.83
CA ALA A 58 -11.61 -16.54 -9.27
C ALA A 58 -10.70 -17.56 -9.99
N VAL A 59 -9.44 -17.71 -9.53
CA VAL A 59 -8.48 -18.64 -10.13
C VAL A 59 -9.01 -20.09 -10.21
N PRO A 60 -9.45 -20.73 -9.11
CA PRO A 60 -9.98 -22.09 -9.17
C PRO A 60 -11.35 -22.20 -9.87
N LEU A 61 -12.19 -21.16 -9.79
CA LEU A 61 -13.53 -21.18 -10.38
C LEU A 61 -13.52 -21.04 -11.89
N LEU A 62 -12.63 -20.23 -12.44
CA LEU A 62 -12.59 -19.92 -13.88
C LEU A 62 -11.68 -20.86 -14.67
N GLY A 63 -10.85 -21.66 -14.04
CA GLY A 63 -10.02 -22.72 -14.60
C GLY A 63 -9.61 -22.60 -16.09
N LYS A 64 -10.53 -22.88 -17.00
CA LYS A 64 -10.35 -22.79 -18.46
C LYS A 64 -10.84 -21.47 -19.07
N GLY A 65 -11.39 -20.53 -18.26
CA GLY A 65 -12.04 -19.33 -18.75
C GLY A 65 -13.48 -19.57 -19.25
N LEU A 66 -14.28 -18.50 -19.27
CA LEU A 66 -15.61 -18.48 -19.87
C LEU A 66 -15.51 -17.74 -21.20
N HIS A 67 -15.67 -18.48 -22.29
CA HIS A 67 -15.61 -17.95 -23.65
C HIS A 67 -17.02 -17.76 -24.19
N TYR A 68 -17.50 -16.52 -24.26
CA TYR A 68 -18.72 -16.14 -24.97
C TYR A 68 -18.37 -15.45 -26.27
N SER A 69 -19.30 -15.43 -27.22
CA SER A 69 -19.11 -14.89 -28.59
C SER A 69 -18.49 -13.50 -28.65
N PHE A 70 -18.75 -12.64 -27.65
CA PHE A 70 -18.24 -11.27 -27.58
C PHE A 70 -17.37 -10.96 -26.36
N VAL A 71 -17.32 -11.85 -25.38
CA VAL A 71 -16.66 -11.60 -24.10
C VAL A 71 -15.89 -12.85 -23.67
N ASN A 72 -14.59 -12.69 -23.54
CA ASN A 72 -13.74 -13.72 -22.94
C ASN A 72 -13.43 -13.31 -21.49
N ILE A 73 -13.86 -14.12 -20.54
CA ILE A 73 -13.57 -13.91 -19.12
C ILE A 73 -12.51 -14.91 -18.69
N ASP A 74 -11.28 -14.43 -18.55
CA ASP A 74 -10.14 -15.20 -18.12
C ASP A 74 -9.65 -14.73 -16.75
N ILE A 75 -8.78 -15.50 -16.12
CA ILE A 75 -8.15 -15.17 -14.83
C ILE A 75 -7.49 -13.78 -14.85
N PHE A 76 -6.99 -13.34 -16.02
CA PHE A 76 -6.28 -12.07 -16.17
C PHE A 76 -7.21 -10.86 -16.32
N ASN A 77 -8.46 -11.03 -16.72
CA ASN A 77 -9.39 -9.90 -16.98
C ASN A 77 -10.60 -9.88 -16.04
N ILE A 78 -10.80 -10.92 -15.22
CA ILE A 78 -11.93 -10.99 -14.27
C ILE A 78 -11.95 -9.81 -13.30
N ALA A 79 -10.78 -9.36 -12.82
CA ALA A 79 -10.66 -8.19 -11.94
C ALA A 79 -11.19 -6.92 -12.61
N GLY A 80 -10.97 -6.76 -13.93
CA GLY A 80 -11.52 -5.65 -14.71
C GLY A 80 -13.04 -5.69 -14.81
N TRP A 81 -13.63 -6.88 -15.00
CA TRP A 81 -15.09 -7.05 -15.05
C TRP A 81 -15.75 -6.76 -13.69
N ILE A 82 -15.18 -7.26 -12.61
CA ILE A 82 -15.64 -6.94 -11.24
C ILE A 82 -15.53 -5.45 -10.99
N GLY A 83 -14.41 -4.81 -11.37
CA GLY A 83 -14.22 -3.37 -11.27
C GLY A 83 -15.26 -2.56 -12.05
N LEU A 84 -15.62 -3.01 -13.25
CA LEU A 84 -16.67 -2.37 -14.05
C LEU A 84 -18.03 -2.42 -13.33
N VAL A 85 -18.45 -3.60 -12.88
CA VAL A 85 -19.73 -3.79 -12.19
C VAL A 85 -19.81 -2.95 -10.91
N THR A 86 -18.76 -2.99 -10.09
CA THR A 86 -18.71 -2.20 -8.84
C THR A 86 -18.70 -0.71 -9.10
N THR A 87 -18.03 -0.24 -10.17
CA THR A 87 -18.01 1.17 -10.55
C THR A 87 -19.39 1.65 -11.01
N VAL A 88 -20.09 0.89 -11.86
CA VAL A 88 -21.45 1.21 -12.28
C VAL A 88 -22.40 1.28 -11.08
N PHE A 89 -22.30 0.31 -10.17
CA PHE A 89 -23.09 0.29 -8.93
C PHE A 89 -22.80 1.51 -8.04
N ARG A 90 -21.53 1.90 -7.90
CA ARG A 90 -21.12 3.10 -7.16
C ARG A 90 -21.71 4.37 -7.76
N ILE A 91 -21.66 4.53 -9.08
CA ILE A 91 -22.26 5.68 -9.79
C ILE A 91 -23.76 5.73 -9.49
N PHE A 92 -24.46 4.61 -9.61
CA PHE A 92 -25.89 4.53 -9.36
C PHE A 92 -26.25 4.94 -7.93
N ILE A 93 -25.54 4.41 -6.92
CA ILE A 93 -25.75 4.78 -5.51
C ILE A 93 -25.49 6.27 -5.30
N THR A 94 -24.39 6.82 -5.86
CA THR A 94 -24.04 8.22 -5.70
C THR A 94 -25.11 9.14 -6.28
N LEU A 95 -25.63 8.82 -7.46
CA LEU A 95 -26.68 9.63 -8.11
C LEU A 95 -28.02 9.62 -7.34
N ILE A 96 -28.35 8.53 -6.67
CA ILE A 96 -29.63 8.41 -5.95
C ILE A 96 -29.56 8.96 -4.52
N TRP A 97 -28.51 8.64 -3.81
CA TRP A 97 -28.44 8.91 -2.37
C TRP A 97 -27.55 10.08 -1.98
N PHE A 98 -26.60 10.49 -2.82
CA PHE A 98 -25.72 11.58 -2.46
C PHE A 98 -26.47 12.92 -2.61
N LYS A 99 -26.66 13.59 -1.47
CA LYS A 99 -27.16 14.98 -1.44
C LYS A 99 -26.05 15.87 -0.93
N GLU A 100 -25.69 16.85 -1.74
CA GLU A 100 -24.70 17.85 -1.34
C GLU A 100 -25.30 18.73 -0.23
N HIS A 101 -24.67 18.71 0.95
CA HIS A 101 -24.98 19.63 2.05
C HIS A 101 -23.93 20.71 2.05
N ASN A 102 -24.33 21.90 1.61
CA ASN A 102 -23.48 23.09 1.76
C ASN A 102 -23.45 23.47 3.25
N ILE A 103 -22.47 22.96 3.96
CA ILE A 103 -22.14 23.45 5.29
C ILE A 103 -21.26 24.68 5.07
N ASP A 104 -21.81 25.87 5.31
CA ASP A 104 -21.03 27.09 5.37
C ASP A 104 -19.99 26.95 6.49
N VAL A 105 -18.81 26.46 6.12
CA VAL A 105 -17.65 26.51 6.99
C VAL A 105 -17.33 27.98 7.14
N LYS A 106 -17.86 28.62 8.21
CA LYS A 106 -17.50 29.98 8.57
C LYS A 106 -15.98 30.06 8.51
N ASP A 107 -15.50 30.95 7.67
CA ASP A 107 -14.09 31.25 7.50
C ASP A 107 -13.52 31.80 8.81
N SER A 108 -13.23 30.92 9.75
CA SER A 108 -12.47 31.24 10.96
C SER A 108 -10.95 31.32 10.67
N THR A 109 -10.59 31.50 9.39
CA THR A 109 -9.18 31.52 8.95
C THR A 109 -8.50 32.88 9.12
N GLY A 110 -9.19 33.92 9.64
CA GLY A 110 -8.65 35.27 9.66
C GLY A 110 -7.34 35.45 10.44
N ASP A 111 -7.12 34.75 11.55
CA ASP A 111 -5.99 35.02 12.47
C ASP A 111 -5.26 33.75 12.96
N LEU A 112 -5.37 32.62 12.27
CA LEU A 112 -4.66 31.41 12.69
C LEU A 112 -3.17 31.48 12.31
N PRO A 113 -2.23 31.24 13.25
CA PRO A 113 -0.80 31.19 12.95
C PRO A 113 -0.51 30.14 11.89
N LYS A 114 0.56 30.34 11.10
CA LYS A 114 0.95 29.43 10.01
C LYS A 114 1.14 27.98 10.53
N PRO A 115 0.77 26.95 9.75
CA PRO A 115 0.99 25.56 10.14
C PRO A 115 2.48 25.27 10.22
N ASN A 116 2.87 24.31 11.03
CA ASN A 116 4.26 23.86 11.06
C ASN A 116 4.59 23.08 9.78
N LEU A 117 5.13 23.77 8.78
CA LEU A 117 5.48 23.18 7.48
C LEU A 117 6.52 22.07 7.60
N ARG A 118 7.42 22.12 8.60
CA ARG A 118 8.43 21.06 8.83
C ARG A 118 7.76 19.77 9.29
N ALA A 119 6.81 19.87 10.24
CA ALA A 119 6.03 18.71 10.68
C ALA A 119 5.15 18.15 9.54
N ALA A 120 4.52 19.03 8.75
CA ALA A 120 3.75 18.64 7.58
C ALA A 120 4.63 17.91 6.54
N PHE A 121 5.84 18.40 6.27
CA PHE A 121 6.77 17.76 5.35
C PHE A 121 7.20 16.37 5.84
N VAL A 122 7.56 16.22 7.12
CA VAL A 122 7.95 14.91 7.69
C VAL A 122 6.81 13.90 7.57
N THR A 123 5.57 14.30 7.84
CA THR A 123 4.41 13.41 7.72
C THR A 123 4.10 13.07 6.25
N ILE A 124 4.21 14.01 5.32
CA ILE A 124 4.06 13.77 3.87
C ILE A 124 5.14 12.80 3.38
N PHE A 125 6.40 13.01 3.76
CA PHE A 125 7.50 12.13 3.39
C PHE A 125 7.33 10.73 3.96
N ALA A 126 6.94 10.61 5.23
CA ALA A 126 6.66 9.31 5.84
C ALA A 126 5.51 8.58 5.14
N PHE A 127 4.46 9.31 4.73
CA PHE A 127 3.35 8.72 3.98
C PHE A 127 3.78 8.27 2.57
N PHE A 128 4.59 9.07 1.88
CA PHE A 128 5.18 8.68 0.60
C PHE A 128 5.96 7.36 0.71
N VAL A 129 6.84 7.24 1.72
CA VAL A 129 7.63 6.01 1.94
C VAL A 129 6.71 4.83 2.25
N LEU A 130 5.70 5.03 3.08
CA LEU A 130 4.73 3.99 3.43
C LEU A 130 3.98 3.45 2.20
N CYS A 131 3.55 4.33 1.30
CA CYS A 131 2.91 3.94 0.04
C CYS A 131 3.89 3.20 -0.88
N CYS A 132 5.16 3.65 -0.96
CA CYS A 132 6.20 2.90 -1.68
C CYS A 132 6.34 1.47 -1.15
N ASP A 133 6.41 1.29 0.17
CA ASP A 133 6.60 -0.03 0.80
C ASP A 133 5.45 -0.98 0.50
N VAL A 134 4.21 -0.51 0.56
CA VAL A 134 3.02 -1.31 0.22
C VAL A 134 3.02 -1.69 -1.24
N ALA A 135 3.22 -0.72 -2.12
CA ALA A 135 3.24 -0.95 -3.56
C ALA A 135 4.35 -1.95 -3.97
N ILE A 136 5.50 -1.94 -3.27
CA ILE A 136 6.57 -2.92 -3.45
C ILE A 136 6.10 -4.32 -3.04
N ILE A 137 5.52 -4.46 -1.86
CA ILE A 137 5.07 -5.75 -1.35
C ILE A 137 4.00 -6.32 -2.28
N GLU A 138 3.01 -5.55 -2.66
CA GLU A 138 1.92 -5.99 -3.54
C GLU A 138 2.42 -6.41 -4.93
N THR A 139 3.31 -5.64 -5.53
CA THR A 139 3.80 -5.91 -6.88
C THR A 139 4.85 -7.01 -6.93
N MET A 140 5.70 -7.13 -5.89
CA MET A 140 6.82 -8.08 -5.89
C MET A 140 6.47 -9.45 -5.29
N THR A 141 5.39 -9.58 -4.53
CA THR A 141 5.02 -10.86 -3.89
C THR A 141 4.86 -11.99 -4.90
N SER A 142 4.13 -11.78 -6.00
CA SER A 142 3.90 -12.84 -7.01
C SER A 142 5.18 -13.21 -7.79
N PRO A 143 5.97 -12.28 -8.35
CA PRO A 143 7.25 -12.60 -8.98
C PRO A 143 8.23 -13.27 -8.01
N LEU A 144 8.30 -12.79 -6.78
CA LEU A 144 9.20 -13.32 -5.76
C LEU A 144 8.83 -14.77 -5.40
N LEU A 145 7.55 -15.08 -5.24
CA LEU A 145 7.09 -16.46 -5.02
C LEU A 145 7.43 -17.38 -6.21
N ALA A 146 7.29 -16.90 -7.42
CA ALA A 146 7.62 -17.68 -8.61
C ALA A 146 9.12 -17.98 -8.74
N GLU A 147 9.97 -16.98 -8.47
CA GLU A 147 11.42 -17.09 -8.69
C GLU A 147 12.16 -17.70 -7.49
N GLU A 148 11.80 -17.33 -6.25
CA GLU A 148 12.44 -17.85 -5.04
C GLU A 148 12.04 -19.28 -4.70
N PHE A 149 10.75 -19.62 -4.87
CA PHE A 149 10.24 -20.96 -4.53
C PHE A 149 10.04 -21.86 -5.74
N ALA A 150 10.44 -21.40 -6.93
CA ALA A 150 10.29 -22.12 -8.18
C ALA A 150 8.84 -22.61 -8.42
N LEU A 151 7.85 -21.75 -8.12
CA LEU A 151 6.45 -22.03 -8.35
C LEU A 151 6.06 -21.73 -9.81
N ARG A 152 5.05 -22.43 -10.32
CA ARG A 152 4.44 -22.08 -11.59
C ARG A 152 3.73 -20.73 -11.47
N LYS A 153 3.57 -20.02 -12.58
CA LYS A 153 2.97 -18.67 -12.58
C LYS A 153 1.56 -18.64 -11.99
N ASP A 154 0.74 -19.64 -12.31
CA ASP A 154 -0.61 -19.81 -11.77
C ASP A 154 -0.61 -20.05 -10.25
N GLU A 155 0.28 -20.93 -9.79
CA GLU A 155 0.48 -21.20 -8.35
C GLU A 155 0.99 -19.96 -7.61
N ALA A 156 1.97 -19.26 -8.18
CA ALA A 156 2.52 -18.03 -7.58
C ALA A 156 1.44 -16.94 -7.41
N VAL A 157 0.57 -16.75 -8.41
CA VAL A 157 -0.55 -15.80 -8.33
C VAL A 157 -1.56 -16.23 -7.24
N LEU A 158 -1.89 -17.53 -7.19
CA LEU A 158 -2.80 -18.06 -6.17
C LEU A 158 -2.24 -17.87 -4.76
N TYR A 159 -0.99 -18.28 -4.52
CA TYR A 159 -0.35 -18.12 -3.21
C TYR A 159 -0.14 -16.65 -2.83
N ALA A 160 0.17 -15.77 -3.78
CA ALA A 160 0.24 -14.34 -3.54
C ALA A 160 -1.14 -13.80 -3.11
N GLY A 161 -2.20 -14.16 -3.82
CA GLY A 161 -3.57 -13.77 -3.47
C GLY A 161 -3.98 -14.24 -2.07
N ILE A 162 -3.72 -15.51 -1.74
CA ILE A 162 -4.00 -16.07 -0.41
C ILE A 162 -3.20 -15.33 0.68
N THR A 163 -1.90 -15.10 0.43
CA THR A 163 -1.02 -14.42 1.38
C THR A 163 -1.50 -13.00 1.66
N LEU A 164 -1.70 -12.20 0.61
CA LEU A 164 -2.16 -10.82 0.74
C LEU A 164 -3.55 -10.73 1.39
N SER A 165 -4.49 -11.61 1.03
CA SER A 165 -5.84 -11.61 1.60
C SER A 165 -5.85 -12.00 3.08
N SER A 166 -5.10 -13.04 3.47
CA SER A 166 -5.04 -13.48 4.87
C SER A 166 -4.44 -12.41 5.78
N LEU A 167 -3.43 -11.71 5.29
CA LEU A 167 -2.77 -10.63 6.01
C LEU A 167 -3.64 -9.37 6.11
N SER A 168 -4.44 -9.08 5.09
CA SER A 168 -5.39 -7.98 5.15
C SER A 168 -6.49 -8.21 6.20
N VAL A 169 -6.90 -9.46 6.44
CA VAL A 169 -7.80 -9.78 7.56
C VAL A 169 -7.13 -9.50 8.90
N ILE A 170 -5.85 -9.84 9.04
CA ILE A 170 -5.06 -9.52 10.24
C ILE A 170 -4.93 -7.99 10.42
N ASN A 171 -4.74 -7.25 9.33
CA ASN A 171 -4.72 -5.79 9.34
C ASN A 171 -6.01 -5.21 9.89
N LEU A 172 -7.16 -5.70 9.43
CA LEU A 172 -8.45 -5.23 9.93
C LEU A 172 -8.61 -5.46 11.44
N ALA A 173 -8.16 -6.63 11.95
CA ALA A 173 -8.15 -6.90 13.39
C ALA A 173 -7.18 -5.95 14.13
N ALA A 174 -5.99 -5.71 13.59
CA ALA A 174 -5.02 -4.78 14.15
C ALA A 174 -5.54 -3.34 14.20
N TYR A 175 -6.28 -2.90 13.18
CA TYR A 175 -6.96 -1.60 13.17
C TYR A 175 -7.90 -1.45 14.37
N ILE A 176 -8.71 -2.45 14.67
CA ILE A 176 -9.64 -2.42 15.81
C ILE A 176 -8.86 -2.31 17.13
N ILE A 177 -7.74 -3.03 17.26
CA ILE A 177 -6.88 -3.01 18.44
C ILE A 177 -6.25 -1.62 18.60
N ILE A 178 -5.66 -1.08 17.54
CA ILE A 178 -5.01 0.24 17.55
C ILE A 178 -6.03 1.33 17.91
N ARG A 179 -7.24 1.30 17.34
CA ARG A 179 -8.31 2.24 17.66
C ARG A 179 -8.67 2.23 19.16
N ARG A 180 -8.69 1.06 19.81
CA ARG A 180 -8.96 0.94 21.24
C ARG A 180 -7.80 1.43 22.11
N THR A 181 -6.59 1.36 21.59
CA THR A 181 -5.35 1.59 22.34
C THR A 181 -4.74 2.97 22.06
N GLN A 182 -5.13 3.63 20.95
CA GLN A 182 -4.56 4.92 20.51
C GLN A 182 -4.60 6.01 21.57
N ASN A 183 -5.62 6.03 22.46
CA ASN A 183 -5.73 7.02 23.54
C ASN A 183 -4.70 6.82 24.66
N ARG A 184 -3.99 5.67 24.68
CA ARG A 184 -3.01 5.29 25.70
C ARG A 184 -1.58 5.67 25.31
N PHE A 185 -1.31 5.77 24.01
CA PHE A 185 0.02 6.05 23.45
C PHE A 185 0.01 7.34 22.64
N ARG A 186 1.15 8.02 22.62
CA ARG A 186 1.33 9.21 21.78
C ARG A 186 1.40 8.79 20.31
N GLU A 187 0.64 9.43 19.45
CA GLU A 187 0.54 9.13 18.00
C GLU A 187 1.92 9.05 17.31
N ARG A 188 2.81 9.99 17.64
CA ARG A 188 4.19 10.02 17.15
C ARG A 188 5.01 8.79 17.52
N SER A 189 4.76 8.18 18.69
CA SER A 189 5.45 6.97 19.13
C SER A 189 4.95 5.74 18.36
N ILE A 190 3.66 5.65 18.09
CA ILE A 190 3.08 4.58 17.26
C ILE A 190 3.63 4.66 15.84
N LEU A 191 3.70 5.87 15.27
CA LEU A 191 4.28 6.11 13.95
C LEU A 191 5.75 5.64 13.89
N PHE A 192 6.56 6.02 14.87
CA PHE A 192 7.96 5.63 14.97
C PHE A 192 8.12 4.11 15.07
N VAL A 193 7.39 3.46 15.99
CA VAL A 193 7.42 2.01 16.18
C VAL A 193 7.03 1.27 14.91
N GLY A 194 6.02 1.75 14.19
CA GLY A 194 5.60 1.16 12.91
C GLY A 194 6.73 1.15 11.87
N PHE A 195 7.45 2.27 11.70
CA PHE A 195 8.59 2.32 10.78
C PHE A 195 9.78 1.47 11.25
N VAL A 196 9.99 1.32 12.55
CA VAL A 196 11.00 0.38 13.08
C VAL A 196 10.61 -1.06 12.79
N VAL A 197 9.34 -1.42 12.91
CA VAL A 197 8.84 -2.76 12.57
C VAL A 197 8.95 -3.02 11.07
N LEU A 198 8.66 -2.04 10.21
CA LEU A 198 8.89 -2.13 8.75
C LEU A 198 10.37 -2.33 8.43
N LEU A 199 11.25 -1.57 9.06
CA LEU A 199 12.70 -1.75 8.93
C LEU A 199 13.11 -3.19 9.27
N LEU A 200 12.63 -3.72 10.40
CA LEU A 200 12.89 -5.10 10.80
C LEU A 200 12.37 -6.11 9.78
N ALA A 201 11.19 -5.88 9.22
CA ALA A 201 10.63 -6.73 8.17
C ALA A 201 11.54 -6.79 6.93
N PHE A 202 12.01 -5.64 6.44
CA PHE A 202 12.91 -5.60 5.29
C PHE A 202 14.30 -6.19 5.60
N VAL A 203 14.79 -6.08 6.82
CA VAL A 203 16.00 -6.77 7.26
C VAL A 203 15.77 -8.29 7.29
N ILE A 204 14.62 -8.78 7.74
CA ILE A 204 14.27 -10.20 7.71
C ILE A 204 14.20 -10.72 6.27
N PHE A 205 13.68 -9.95 5.33
CA PHE A 205 13.61 -10.34 3.91
C PHE A 205 14.98 -10.42 3.23
N LEU A 206 16.05 -9.86 3.81
CA LEU A 206 17.38 -10.03 3.24
C LEU A 206 17.74 -11.52 3.16
N PRO A 207 18.33 -11.96 2.05
CA PRO A 207 18.73 -13.37 1.89
C PRO A 207 19.94 -13.70 2.76
N TRP A 208 19.70 -14.34 3.90
CA TRP A 208 20.73 -14.72 4.91
C TRP A 208 21.24 -16.15 4.75
N GLY A 209 20.71 -16.91 3.80
CA GLY A 209 21.03 -18.33 3.64
C GLY A 209 22.33 -18.58 2.87
N SER A 210 22.64 -19.88 2.68
CA SER A 210 23.69 -20.38 1.79
C SER A 210 23.14 -21.15 0.58
N GLU A 211 21.85 -21.45 0.57
CA GLU A 211 21.21 -22.20 -0.50
C GLU A 211 20.97 -21.32 -1.72
N HIS A 212 21.32 -21.80 -2.90
CA HIS A 212 21.16 -21.07 -4.16
C HIS A 212 19.82 -21.36 -4.82
N HIS A 213 19.41 -20.46 -5.73
CA HIS A 213 18.17 -20.58 -6.48
C HIS A 213 18.18 -21.76 -7.46
N LYS A 214 17.02 -22.38 -7.67
CA LYS A 214 16.81 -23.29 -8.78
C LYS A 214 16.73 -22.47 -10.06
N LEU A 215 17.69 -22.65 -10.97
CA LEU A 215 17.69 -21.97 -12.25
C LEU A 215 16.64 -22.56 -13.18
N GLN A 216 16.05 -21.72 -14.00
CA GLN A 216 15.16 -22.17 -15.08
C GLN A 216 15.93 -22.99 -16.10
N THR A 217 15.38 -24.14 -16.48
CA THR A 217 15.88 -24.99 -17.57
C THR A 217 14.83 -25.05 -18.69
N LYS A 218 15.30 -25.23 -19.91
CA LYS A 218 14.40 -25.48 -21.04
C LYS A 218 14.00 -26.97 -21.03
N GLU A 219 12.74 -27.22 -20.77
CA GLU A 219 12.17 -28.57 -20.84
C GLU A 219 11.36 -28.69 -22.11
N VAL A 220 11.56 -29.79 -22.85
CA VAL A 220 10.76 -30.09 -24.03
C VAL A 220 9.58 -30.93 -23.57
N VAL A 221 8.40 -30.35 -23.57
CA VAL A 221 7.16 -31.05 -23.25
C VAL A 221 6.48 -31.43 -24.55
N ILE A 222 6.27 -32.72 -24.74
CA ILE A 222 5.54 -33.28 -25.89
C ILE A 222 4.05 -33.26 -25.54
N VAL A 223 3.29 -32.40 -26.20
CA VAL A 223 1.82 -32.35 -26.07
C VAL A 223 1.23 -32.82 -27.41
N GLY A 224 0.78 -34.06 -27.42
CA GLY A 224 0.39 -34.72 -28.66
C GLY A 224 1.59 -34.90 -29.63
N ASN A 225 1.44 -34.47 -30.90
CA ASN A 225 2.51 -34.55 -31.90
C ASN A 225 3.37 -33.27 -32.02
N VAL A 226 3.26 -32.34 -31.10
CA VAL A 226 4.00 -31.06 -31.14
C VAL A 226 4.93 -30.94 -29.93
N SER A 227 6.23 -30.81 -30.20
CA SER A 227 7.24 -30.51 -29.19
C SER A 227 7.18 -29.02 -28.84
N LYS A 228 6.73 -28.68 -27.64
CA LYS A 228 6.79 -27.31 -27.10
C LYS A 228 7.94 -27.19 -26.11
N VAL A 229 8.82 -26.22 -26.33
CA VAL A 229 9.83 -25.83 -25.32
C VAL A 229 9.14 -24.99 -24.23
N VAL A 230 9.08 -25.55 -23.04
CA VAL A 230 8.53 -24.87 -21.85
C VAL A 230 9.68 -24.58 -20.90
N LEU A 231 9.69 -23.40 -20.31
CA LEU A 231 10.65 -23.06 -19.26
C LEU A 231 10.19 -23.69 -17.94
N SER A 232 11.09 -24.42 -17.27
CA SER A 232 10.81 -24.93 -15.92
C SER A 232 10.64 -23.78 -14.92
N PRO A 233 9.87 -23.96 -13.83
CA PRO A 233 9.78 -22.98 -12.76
C PRO A 233 11.15 -22.73 -12.12
N GLY A 234 11.44 -21.47 -11.76
CA GLY A 234 12.69 -21.09 -11.10
C GLY A 234 13.19 -19.71 -11.51
N CYS A 235 14.37 -19.37 -11.02
CA CYS A 235 14.99 -18.08 -11.29
C CYS A 235 15.46 -17.96 -12.74
N PRO A 236 15.13 -16.88 -13.49
CA PRO A 236 15.52 -16.70 -14.89
C PRO A 236 17.05 -16.61 -15.05
N ILE A 237 17.59 -17.37 -16.00
CA ILE A 237 19.04 -17.41 -16.28
C ILE A 237 19.60 -16.04 -16.67
N LYS A 238 18.75 -15.15 -17.21
CA LYS A 238 19.13 -13.79 -17.60
C LYS A 238 19.59 -12.92 -16.40
N TYR A 239 19.22 -13.28 -15.18
CA TYR A 239 19.60 -12.55 -13.98
C TYR A 239 20.87 -13.12 -13.37
N ASN A 240 21.94 -12.34 -13.37
CA ASN A 240 23.25 -12.75 -12.84
C ASN A 240 23.18 -13.05 -11.34
N TRP A 241 22.34 -12.34 -10.59
CA TRP A 241 22.19 -12.50 -9.16
C TRP A 241 21.60 -13.86 -8.74
N CYS A 242 20.87 -14.55 -9.62
CA CYS A 242 20.34 -15.89 -9.33
C CYS A 242 21.44 -16.91 -8.97
N LYS A 243 22.67 -16.68 -9.43
CA LYS A 243 23.82 -17.57 -9.16
C LYS A 243 24.58 -17.18 -7.89
N THR A 244 24.51 -15.91 -7.48
CA THR A 244 25.35 -15.36 -6.42
C THR A 244 24.58 -15.03 -5.13
N THR A 245 23.27 -14.81 -5.24
CA THR A 245 22.43 -14.47 -4.10
C THR A 245 21.77 -15.73 -3.54
N PRO A 246 21.81 -15.96 -2.21
CA PRO A 246 21.09 -17.06 -1.59
C PRO A 246 19.58 -16.89 -1.75
N LYS A 247 18.85 -18.00 -1.77
CA LYS A 247 17.36 -17.96 -1.78
C LYS A 247 16.81 -17.61 -0.40
N ILE A 248 15.67 -16.97 -0.38
CA ILE A 248 14.89 -16.71 0.83
C ILE A 248 14.19 -18.00 1.27
N ARG A 249 14.27 -18.35 2.54
CA ARG A 249 13.56 -19.53 3.07
C ARG A 249 12.07 -19.24 3.22
N PRO A 250 11.16 -20.21 3.00
CA PRO A 250 9.72 -20.00 3.13
C PRO A 250 9.30 -19.46 4.50
N ILE A 251 9.91 -19.96 5.58
CA ILE A 251 9.62 -19.51 6.94
C ILE A 251 10.09 -18.05 7.16
N GLN A 252 11.25 -17.71 6.62
CA GLN A 252 11.80 -16.35 6.65
C GLN A 252 10.87 -15.38 5.90
N PHE A 253 10.38 -15.78 4.72
CA PHE A 253 9.42 -15.01 3.95
C PHE A 253 8.11 -14.79 4.72
N ALA A 254 7.55 -15.84 5.34
CA ALA A 254 6.33 -15.77 6.12
C ALA A 254 6.47 -14.81 7.33
N ILE A 255 7.59 -14.89 8.05
CA ILE A 255 7.88 -13.99 9.17
C ILE A 255 8.05 -12.55 8.67
N GLY A 256 8.81 -12.34 7.60
CA GLY A 256 9.03 -11.02 7.02
C GLY A 256 7.72 -10.36 6.58
N ILE A 257 6.86 -11.10 5.88
CA ILE A 257 5.52 -10.63 5.47
C ILE A 257 4.66 -10.27 6.69
N PHE A 258 4.63 -11.09 7.72
CA PHE A 258 3.88 -10.79 8.95
C PHE A 258 4.34 -9.47 9.59
N PHE A 259 5.65 -9.28 9.77
CA PHE A 259 6.21 -8.04 10.33
C PHE A 259 5.96 -6.83 9.41
N ALA A 260 6.02 -7.01 8.09
CA ALA A 260 5.74 -5.95 7.13
C ALA A 260 4.31 -5.43 7.27
N PHE A 261 3.33 -6.33 7.38
CA PHE A 261 1.93 -5.92 7.55
C PHE A 261 1.66 -5.30 8.91
N VAL A 262 2.19 -5.86 10.00
CA VAL A 262 2.08 -5.25 11.34
C VAL A 262 2.70 -3.85 11.35
N GLY A 263 3.87 -3.71 10.74
CA GLY A 263 4.57 -2.44 10.62
C GLY A 263 3.84 -1.43 9.76
N PHE A 264 3.11 -1.87 8.75
CA PHE A 264 2.31 -1.01 7.87
C PHE A 264 1.06 -0.46 8.55
N VAL A 265 0.29 -1.30 9.23
CA VAL A 265 -1.01 -0.90 9.83
C VAL A 265 -0.85 0.23 10.83
N MET A 266 0.20 0.19 11.65
CA MET A 266 0.42 1.21 12.69
C MET A 266 0.60 2.62 12.12
N PRO A 267 1.55 2.88 11.19
CA PRO A 267 1.70 4.18 10.56
C PRO A 267 0.51 4.60 9.72
N GLN A 268 -0.06 3.68 8.94
CA GLN A 268 -1.18 3.96 8.03
C GLN A 268 -2.37 4.56 8.77
N PHE A 269 -2.72 3.99 9.92
CA PHE A 269 -3.81 4.50 10.75
C PHE A 269 -3.51 5.89 11.33
N ILE A 270 -2.31 6.06 11.89
CA ILE A 270 -1.96 7.25 12.65
C ILE A 270 -1.59 8.43 11.76
N ILE A 271 -0.97 8.20 10.61
CA ILE A 271 -0.36 9.27 9.80
C ILE A 271 -1.41 10.23 9.24
N ASN A 272 -2.55 9.70 8.78
CA ASN A 272 -3.68 10.51 8.31
C ASN A 272 -4.24 11.40 9.42
N LEU A 273 -4.40 10.84 10.62
CA LEU A 273 -4.89 11.55 11.79
C LEU A 273 -3.88 12.61 12.26
N LEU A 274 -2.62 12.24 12.37
CA LEU A 274 -1.54 13.13 12.81
C LEU A 274 -1.38 14.30 11.83
N TYR A 275 -1.41 14.04 10.51
CA TYR A 275 -1.32 15.09 9.52
C TYR A 275 -2.46 16.10 9.63
N SER A 276 -3.71 15.63 9.76
CA SER A 276 -4.87 16.51 9.96
C SER A 276 -4.74 17.36 11.24
N LYS A 277 -4.19 16.80 12.34
CA LYS A 277 -3.96 17.50 13.59
C LYS A 277 -2.82 18.53 13.49
N VAL A 278 -1.77 18.23 12.75
CA VAL A 278 -0.63 19.16 12.51
C VAL A 278 -1.08 20.36 11.69
N ILE A 279 -1.94 20.18 10.69
CA ILE A 279 -2.48 21.27 9.87
C ILE A 279 -3.41 22.16 10.71
N GLY A 280 -4.16 21.60 11.65
CA GLY A 280 -5.07 22.33 12.52
C GLY A 280 -6.42 22.69 11.88
N PRO A 281 -7.24 23.57 12.56
CA PRO A 281 -8.63 23.85 12.19
C PRO A 281 -8.74 24.88 11.06
N ARG A 282 -8.14 24.62 9.90
CA ARG A 282 -8.20 25.48 8.70
C ARG A 282 -8.80 24.74 7.52
N LYS A 283 -8.99 25.40 6.37
CA LYS A 283 -9.40 24.74 5.12
C LYS A 283 -8.34 23.70 4.73
N GLN A 284 -8.63 22.43 4.95
CA GLN A 284 -7.67 21.33 4.79
C GLN A 284 -7.60 20.76 3.38
N GLY A 285 -8.49 21.17 2.45
CA GLY A 285 -8.60 20.56 1.12
C GLY A 285 -7.28 20.49 0.36
N LEU A 286 -6.57 21.62 0.22
CA LEU A 286 -5.29 21.68 -0.49
C LEU A 286 -4.19 20.84 0.22
N TYR A 287 -4.17 20.88 1.54
CA TYR A 287 -3.18 20.11 2.32
C TYR A 287 -3.45 18.60 2.20
N MET A 288 -4.70 18.17 2.31
CA MET A 288 -5.06 16.77 2.12
C MET A 288 -4.84 16.31 0.69
N ALA A 289 -5.07 17.16 -0.30
CA ALA A 289 -4.75 16.86 -1.69
C ALA A 289 -3.25 16.66 -1.90
N SER A 290 -2.39 17.52 -1.32
CA SER A 290 -0.92 17.36 -1.41
C SER A 290 -0.43 16.09 -0.70
N PHE A 291 -1.04 15.74 0.43
CA PHE A 291 -0.76 14.49 1.14
C PHE A 291 -1.14 13.26 0.29
N SER A 292 -2.35 13.23 -0.28
CA SER A 292 -2.80 12.15 -1.17
C SER A 292 -1.94 12.07 -2.45
N CYS A 293 -1.54 13.21 -3.01
CA CYS A 293 -0.64 13.25 -4.16
C CYS A 293 0.72 12.60 -3.84
N ALA A 294 1.28 12.84 -2.65
CA ALA A 294 2.52 12.21 -2.22
C ALA A 294 2.37 10.69 -2.09
N GLY A 295 1.23 10.19 -1.57
CA GLY A 295 0.93 8.76 -1.53
C GLY A 295 0.87 8.15 -2.93
N SER A 296 0.09 8.73 -3.84
CA SER A 296 -0.01 8.25 -5.23
C SER A 296 1.33 8.29 -5.97
N PHE A 297 2.19 9.28 -5.65
CA PHE A 297 3.55 9.34 -6.18
C PHE A 297 4.42 8.20 -5.62
N GLY A 298 4.23 7.82 -4.36
CA GLY A 298 4.85 6.64 -3.74
C GLY A 298 4.44 5.34 -4.42
N ASP A 299 3.14 5.17 -4.70
CA ASP A 299 2.60 4.00 -5.41
C ASP A 299 3.15 3.88 -6.84
N LEU A 300 3.51 5.00 -7.48
CA LEU A 300 4.14 5.02 -8.79
C LEU A 300 5.63 4.71 -8.71
N VAL A 301 6.36 5.43 -7.86
CA VAL A 301 7.84 5.40 -7.79
C VAL A 301 8.32 4.08 -7.18
N GLY A 302 7.63 3.59 -6.13
CA GLY A 302 7.98 2.36 -5.44
C GLY A 302 8.20 1.19 -6.40
N PRO A 303 7.19 0.72 -7.14
CA PRO A 303 7.33 -0.39 -8.07
C PRO A 303 8.34 -0.14 -9.20
N LEU A 304 8.41 1.08 -9.75
CA LEU A 304 9.34 1.40 -10.84
C LEU A 304 10.79 1.26 -10.41
N VAL A 305 11.15 1.89 -9.31
CA VAL A 305 12.54 1.86 -8.78
C VAL A 305 12.88 0.44 -8.33
N MET A 306 11.98 -0.21 -7.61
CA MET A 306 12.27 -1.50 -7.01
C MET A 306 12.28 -2.65 -8.01
N THR A 307 11.45 -2.59 -9.06
CA THR A 307 11.53 -3.57 -10.17
C THR A 307 12.87 -3.46 -10.89
N SER A 308 13.37 -2.25 -11.09
CA SER A 308 14.70 -2.02 -11.66
C SER A 308 15.83 -2.54 -10.76
N LEU A 309 15.76 -2.27 -9.45
CA LEU A 309 16.72 -2.76 -8.47
C LEU A 309 16.69 -4.30 -8.39
N TYR A 310 15.50 -4.90 -8.39
CA TYR A 310 15.34 -6.35 -8.38
C TYR A 310 15.94 -6.99 -9.62
N ALA A 311 15.71 -6.41 -10.81
CA ALA A 311 16.27 -6.94 -12.04
C ALA A 311 17.81 -6.95 -12.06
N HIS A 312 18.46 -5.93 -11.47
CA HIS A 312 19.92 -5.79 -11.50
C HIS A 312 20.62 -6.44 -10.29
N PHE A 313 20.07 -6.25 -9.10
CA PHE A 313 20.70 -6.63 -7.81
C PHE A 313 19.97 -7.73 -7.06
N GLY A 314 18.81 -8.19 -7.58
CA GLY A 314 17.99 -9.21 -6.95
C GLY A 314 17.31 -8.76 -5.65
N PRO A 315 16.80 -9.74 -4.87
CA PRO A 315 16.11 -9.47 -3.61
C PRO A 315 16.99 -8.75 -2.59
N ARG A 316 18.31 -8.99 -2.61
CA ARG A 316 19.25 -8.31 -1.71
C ARG A 316 19.26 -6.80 -1.93
N GLY A 317 19.36 -6.34 -3.18
CA GLY A 317 19.35 -4.91 -3.51
C GLY A 317 18.00 -4.25 -3.23
N LEU A 318 16.91 -4.95 -3.56
CA LEU A 318 15.54 -4.51 -3.29
C LEU A 318 15.32 -4.23 -1.79
N PHE A 319 15.50 -5.25 -0.96
CA PHE A 319 15.18 -5.16 0.46
C PHE A 319 16.18 -4.31 1.26
N LEU A 320 17.45 -4.25 0.83
CA LEU A 320 18.42 -3.34 1.43
C LEU A 320 18.05 -1.88 1.19
N CYS A 321 17.65 -1.52 -0.03
CA CYS A 321 17.21 -0.16 -0.35
C CYS A 321 15.96 0.23 0.48
N ALA A 322 14.96 -0.64 0.54
CA ALA A 322 13.77 -0.42 1.36
C ALA A 322 14.12 -0.26 2.85
N ALA A 323 15.02 -1.10 3.39
CA ALA A 323 15.49 -0.99 4.77
C ALA A 323 16.19 0.36 5.05
N ILE A 324 17.07 0.82 4.15
CA ILE A 324 17.75 2.11 4.29
C ILE A 324 16.74 3.27 4.29
N VAL A 325 15.76 3.26 3.39
CA VAL A 325 14.74 4.32 3.31
C VAL A 325 13.89 4.34 4.58
N ASN A 326 13.49 3.17 5.09
CA ASN A 326 12.76 3.06 6.35
C ASN A 326 13.59 3.52 7.56
N LEU A 327 14.89 3.24 7.58
CA LEU A 327 15.81 3.72 8.62
C LEU A 327 15.89 5.25 8.61
N ILE A 328 16.03 5.86 7.41
CA ILE A 328 16.04 7.32 7.26
C ILE A 328 14.72 7.91 7.76
N THR A 329 13.59 7.31 7.40
CA THR A 329 12.27 7.78 7.83
C THR A 329 12.10 7.67 9.35
N ALA A 330 12.48 6.54 9.94
CA ALA A 330 12.44 6.35 11.39
C ALA A 330 13.34 7.37 12.13
N THR A 331 14.55 7.62 11.64
CA THR A 331 15.46 8.63 12.22
C THR A 331 14.92 10.05 12.05
N MET A 332 14.30 10.39 10.92
CA MET A 332 13.59 11.67 10.75
C MET A 332 12.46 11.80 11.77
N ILE A 333 11.59 10.80 11.92
CA ILE A 333 10.48 10.84 12.88
C ILE A 333 11.04 11.02 14.30
N ALA A 334 12.11 10.29 14.67
CA ALA A 334 12.75 10.41 15.98
C ALA A 334 13.33 11.81 16.22
N GLY A 335 14.02 12.38 15.23
CA GLY A 335 14.62 13.72 15.34
C GLY A 335 13.59 14.85 15.43
N PHE A 336 12.43 14.67 14.80
CA PHE A 336 11.37 15.68 14.74
C PHE A 336 10.19 15.40 15.70
N GLN A 337 10.35 14.50 16.67
CA GLN A 337 9.28 14.17 17.64
C GLN A 337 8.75 15.37 18.43
N THR A 338 9.58 16.38 18.67
CA THR A 338 9.20 17.59 19.41
C THR A 338 8.27 18.50 18.63
N ILE A 339 8.31 18.47 17.31
CA ILE A 339 7.48 19.30 16.44
C ILE A 339 6.30 18.53 15.81
N LEU A 340 6.31 17.20 15.89
CA LEU A 340 5.21 16.32 15.48
C LEU A 340 4.14 16.29 16.57
N VAL A 341 3.58 17.47 16.89
CA VAL A 341 2.53 17.65 17.89
C VAL A 341 1.30 18.27 17.24
N PRO A 342 0.10 18.02 17.78
CA PRO A 342 -1.11 18.70 17.34
C PRO A 342 -0.94 20.21 17.33
N PHE A 343 -1.57 20.88 16.37
CA PHE A 343 -1.50 22.34 16.22
C PHE A 343 -1.83 23.11 17.52
N GLU A 344 -2.76 22.63 18.32
CA GLU A 344 -3.14 23.22 19.61
C GLU A 344 -2.01 23.16 20.65
N GLU A 345 -1.19 22.12 20.65
CA GLU A 345 0.00 22.03 21.50
C GLU A 345 1.15 22.88 20.94
N TYR A 346 1.28 22.93 19.62
CA TYR A 346 2.33 23.70 18.95
C TYR A 346 2.24 25.20 19.26
N ILE A 347 1.04 25.77 19.29
CA ILE A 347 0.83 27.21 19.63
C ILE A 347 1.25 27.55 21.07
N LYS A 348 1.18 26.57 21.97
CA LYS A 348 1.56 26.78 23.39
C LYS A 348 3.07 26.77 23.63
N VAL A 349 3.87 26.35 22.63
CA VAL A 349 5.33 26.35 22.76
C VAL A 349 5.90 27.75 22.60
N PRO A 350 6.60 28.31 23.63
CA PRO A 350 7.19 29.65 23.53
C PRO A 350 8.20 29.68 22.36
N GLY A 351 7.96 30.55 21.38
CA GLY A 351 8.85 30.77 20.24
C GLY A 351 8.38 30.13 18.92
N ALA A 352 7.24 29.46 18.87
CA ALA A 352 6.70 28.85 17.64
C ALA A 352 6.27 29.87 16.56
N ASN A 353 6.20 31.15 16.89
CA ASN A 353 5.75 32.24 16.01
C ASN A 353 6.89 33.10 15.43
N LYS A 354 8.12 32.65 15.48
CA LYS A 354 9.25 33.34 14.83
C LYS A 354 9.65 32.73 13.50
#